data_2a7ddb25ea24f6cc374726ebc3ec55f3
#
_entry.id   2a7ddb25ea24f6cc374726ebc3ec55f3
#
_cell.length_a   1.000
_cell.length_b   1.000
_cell.length_c   1.000
_cell.angle_alpha   90.00
_cell.angle_beta   90.00
_cell.angle_gamma   90.00
#
_symmetry.space_group_name_H-M   'P 1'
#
loop_
_entity.id
_entity.type
_entity.pdbx_description
1 polymer ?
#
loop_
_entity_poly.entity_id
_entity_poly.type
_entity_poly.pdbx_seq_one_letter_code
_entity_poly.pdbx_strand_id
1 'polypeptide(L)'
;SYFTILLGKMAFYIVLCMLQFFIMLAAGALLMPILGLDSLQIGHAYGALFLTVLVVAATATAYGVLIGSVFQTPNQALPFGAISIVILSAIGGIWVPVEILPAGLQQLAKLSPLHWALDAINELFLRTGTILTVWKQLIILLFFALIFFLIAGITESRRRR
;
A
#
# COMPACT_ATOMS: atom_id res chain seq x y z
N SER A 1 -1.71 -21.06 17.75
CA SER A 1 -2.74 -20.01 17.77
C SER A 1 -3.01 -19.52 16.34
N TYR A 2 -4.28 -19.22 16.00
CA TYR A 2 -4.67 -18.72 14.68
C TYR A 2 -3.93 -17.41 14.33
N PHE A 3 -3.81 -16.52 15.30
CA PHE A 3 -3.04 -15.26 15.14
C PHE A 3 -1.60 -15.51 14.72
N THR A 4 -0.97 -16.58 15.19
CA THR A 4 0.40 -16.93 14.79
C THR A 4 0.48 -17.32 13.32
N ILE A 5 -0.50 -18.06 12.82
CA ILE A 5 -0.57 -18.43 11.40
C ILE A 5 -0.83 -17.20 10.53
N LEU A 6 -1.73 -16.32 10.96
CA LEU A 6 -2.05 -15.08 10.25
C LEU A 6 -0.85 -14.14 10.19
N LEU A 7 -0.15 -13.94 11.31
CA LEU A 7 1.07 -13.14 11.37
C LEU A 7 2.19 -13.74 10.50
N GLY A 8 2.36 -15.06 10.49
CA GLY A 8 3.33 -15.73 9.63
C GLY A 8 3.05 -15.51 8.14
N LYS A 9 1.78 -15.61 7.73
CA LYS A 9 1.36 -15.29 6.36
C LYS A 9 1.62 -13.82 6.04
N MET A 10 1.24 -12.90 6.92
CA MET A 10 1.48 -11.48 6.71
C MET A 10 2.97 -11.18 6.56
N ALA A 11 3.82 -11.72 7.45
CA ALA A 11 5.26 -11.52 7.36
C ALA A 11 5.83 -11.97 6.02
N PHE A 12 5.42 -13.15 5.54
CA PHE A 12 5.83 -13.67 4.24
C PHE A 12 5.42 -12.73 3.08
N TYR A 13 4.16 -12.31 3.05
CA TYR A 13 3.68 -11.43 1.99
C TYR A 13 4.29 -10.02 2.06
N ILE A 14 4.56 -9.48 3.24
CA ILE A 14 5.26 -8.20 3.40
C ILE A 14 6.66 -8.28 2.79
N VAL A 15 7.42 -9.34 3.10
CA VAL A 15 8.75 -9.56 2.53
C VAL A 15 8.68 -9.67 1.00
N LEU A 16 7.70 -10.39 0.48
CA LEU A 16 7.49 -10.56 -0.94
C LEU A 16 7.14 -9.24 -1.64
N CYS A 17 6.26 -8.43 -1.06
CA CYS A 17 5.92 -7.09 -1.56
C CYS A 17 7.13 -6.16 -1.56
N MET A 18 7.94 -6.17 -0.49
CA MET A 18 9.16 -5.39 -0.41
C MET A 18 10.16 -5.82 -1.49
N LEU A 19 10.39 -7.12 -1.64
CA LEU A 19 11.27 -7.67 -2.66
C LEU A 19 10.83 -7.22 -4.07
N GLN A 20 9.54 -7.36 -4.37
CA GLN A 20 8.97 -6.92 -5.65
C GLN A 20 9.17 -5.43 -5.89
N PHE A 21 8.93 -4.58 -4.89
CA PHE A 21 9.13 -3.14 -5.00
C PHE A 21 10.59 -2.80 -5.32
N PHE A 22 11.55 -3.38 -4.59
CA PHE A 22 12.97 -3.11 -4.81
C PHE A 22 13.48 -3.67 -6.14
N ILE A 23 12.96 -4.80 -6.60
CA ILE A 23 13.26 -5.31 -7.95
C ILE A 23 12.75 -4.33 -9.02
N MET A 24 11.51 -3.83 -8.89
CA MET A 24 10.98 -2.84 -9.84
C MET A 24 11.76 -1.53 -9.79
N LEU A 25 12.16 -1.08 -8.60
CA LEU A 25 12.98 0.11 -8.42
C LEU A 25 14.35 -0.04 -9.09
N ALA A 26 15.01 -1.18 -8.88
CA ALA A 26 16.29 -1.51 -9.51
C ALA A 26 16.16 -1.60 -11.03
N ALA A 27 15.10 -2.24 -11.53
CA ALA A 27 14.82 -2.31 -12.96
C ALA A 27 14.60 -0.91 -13.56
N GLY A 28 13.84 -0.04 -12.89
CA GLY A 28 13.65 1.34 -13.32
C GLY A 28 14.96 2.13 -13.36
N ALA A 29 15.78 2.01 -12.31
CA ALA A 29 17.06 2.69 -12.23
C ALA A 29 18.07 2.24 -13.32
N LEU A 30 18.00 0.97 -13.74
CA LEU A 30 18.85 0.42 -14.80
C LEU A 30 18.33 0.72 -16.21
N LEU A 31 17.01 0.61 -16.42
CA LEU A 31 16.39 0.72 -17.73
C LEU A 31 16.23 2.18 -18.20
N MET A 32 15.94 3.13 -17.29
CA MET A 32 15.72 4.52 -17.66
C MET A 32 16.92 5.15 -18.39
N PRO A 33 18.17 5.02 -17.89
CA PRO A 33 19.33 5.55 -18.60
C PRO A 33 19.56 4.89 -19.96
N ILE A 34 19.27 3.59 -20.09
CA ILE A 34 19.41 2.85 -21.37
C ILE A 34 18.42 3.38 -22.42
N LEU A 35 17.25 3.84 -21.98
CA LEU A 35 16.20 4.41 -22.85
C LEU A 35 16.43 5.91 -23.10
N GLY A 36 17.52 6.52 -22.62
CA GLY A 36 17.80 7.94 -22.77
C GLY A 36 16.93 8.84 -21.89
N LEU A 37 16.32 8.29 -20.85
CA LEU A 37 15.55 9.00 -19.83
C LEU A 37 16.45 9.35 -18.64
N ASP A 38 16.10 10.41 -17.92
CA ASP A 38 16.80 10.78 -16.70
C ASP A 38 16.79 9.64 -15.67
N SER A 39 17.94 9.40 -15.03
CA SER A 39 18.06 8.38 -13.99
C SER A 39 17.14 8.70 -12.82
N LEU A 40 16.50 7.67 -12.27
CA LEU A 40 15.74 7.79 -11.02
C LEU A 40 16.65 8.33 -9.91
N GLN A 41 16.50 9.60 -9.58
CA GLN A 41 17.20 10.20 -8.45
C GLN A 41 16.46 9.85 -7.16
N ILE A 42 16.88 8.75 -6.54
CA ILE A 42 16.45 8.44 -5.18
C ILE A 42 17.25 9.41 -4.30
N GLY A 43 16.57 10.40 -3.72
CA GLY A 43 17.23 11.30 -2.75
C GLY A 43 17.91 10.51 -1.63
N HIS A 44 18.75 11.15 -0.83
CA HIS A 44 19.55 10.49 0.24
C HIS A 44 18.73 9.83 1.37
N ALA A 45 17.40 9.79 1.26
CA ALA A 45 16.49 9.28 2.28
C ALA A 45 16.17 7.78 2.13
N TYR A 46 17.18 6.94 1.87
CA TYR A 46 16.99 5.48 1.71
C TYR A 46 16.28 4.82 2.90
N GLY A 47 16.56 5.28 4.13
CA GLY A 47 15.89 4.78 5.34
C GLY A 47 14.40 5.14 5.39
N ALA A 48 14.04 6.35 4.97
CA ALA A 48 12.64 6.77 4.87
C ALA A 48 11.89 6.00 3.79
N LEU A 49 12.54 5.74 2.64
CA LEU A 49 11.97 4.93 1.57
C LEU A 49 11.72 3.49 2.04
N PHE A 50 12.72 2.86 2.67
CA PHE A 50 12.57 1.51 3.20
C PHE A 50 11.41 1.39 4.19
N LEU A 51 11.32 2.33 5.14
CA LEU A 51 10.24 2.36 6.12
C LEU A 51 8.87 2.60 5.45
N THR A 52 8.79 3.52 4.49
CA THR A 52 7.57 3.79 3.73
C THR A 52 7.09 2.55 2.99
N VAL A 53 7.98 1.88 2.27
CA VAL A 53 7.66 0.65 1.53
C VAL A 53 7.22 -0.46 2.49
N LEU A 54 7.86 -0.60 3.65
CA LEU A 54 7.47 -1.57 4.69
C LEU A 54 6.04 -1.31 5.19
N VAL A 55 5.70 -0.06 5.50
CA VAL A 55 4.36 0.31 5.99
C VAL A 55 3.31 0.13 4.90
N VAL A 56 3.60 0.52 3.66
CA VAL A 56 2.71 0.31 2.51
C VAL A 56 2.49 -1.19 2.28
N ALA A 57 3.55 -2.00 2.31
CA ALA A 57 3.45 -3.46 2.17
C ALA A 57 2.61 -4.09 3.28
N ALA A 58 2.78 -3.64 4.53
CA ALA A 58 1.97 -4.10 5.66
C ALA A 58 0.49 -3.75 5.48
N THR A 59 0.18 -2.52 5.01
CA THR A 59 -1.19 -2.07 4.76
C THR A 59 -1.83 -2.88 3.62
N ALA A 60 -1.12 -3.07 2.51
CA ALA A 60 -1.60 -3.84 1.38
C ALA A 60 -1.84 -5.32 1.75
N THR A 61 -0.93 -5.91 2.52
CA THR A 61 -1.06 -7.29 2.99
C THR A 61 -2.24 -7.43 3.96
N ALA A 62 -2.41 -6.49 4.90
CA ALA A 62 -3.55 -6.48 5.81
C ALA A 62 -4.89 -6.37 5.06
N TYR A 63 -4.94 -5.56 4.00
CA TYR A 63 -6.10 -5.49 3.11
C TYR A 63 -6.37 -6.82 2.40
N GLY A 64 -5.34 -7.45 1.83
CA GLY A 64 -5.46 -8.76 1.20
C GLY A 64 -5.97 -9.85 2.17
N VAL A 65 -5.49 -9.83 3.41
CA VAL A 65 -5.96 -10.72 4.48
C VAL A 65 -7.42 -10.43 4.82
N LEU A 66 -7.84 -9.16 4.88
CA LEU A 66 -9.24 -8.79 5.08
C LEU A 66 -10.14 -9.37 3.98
N ILE A 67 -9.81 -9.16 2.72
CA ILE A 67 -10.57 -9.72 1.60
C ILE A 67 -10.65 -11.25 1.71
N GLY A 68 -9.53 -11.92 1.97
CA GLY A 68 -9.50 -13.38 2.13
C GLY A 68 -10.31 -13.90 3.34
N SER A 69 -10.52 -13.08 4.38
CA SER A 69 -11.33 -13.44 5.55
C SER A 69 -12.82 -13.23 5.34
N VAL A 70 -13.20 -12.25 4.53
CA VAL A 70 -14.62 -11.91 4.26
C VAL A 70 -15.25 -12.94 3.32
N PHE A 71 -14.53 -13.36 2.29
CA PHE A 71 -15.04 -14.30 1.29
C PHE A 71 -14.70 -15.76 1.62
N GLN A 72 -15.61 -16.69 1.27
CA GLN A 72 -15.46 -18.10 1.61
C GLN A 72 -14.62 -18.88 0.60
N THR A 73 -14.58 -18.42 -0.64
CA THR A 73 -13.88 -19.09 -1.72
C THR A 73 -12.94 -18.13 -2.46
N PRO A 74 -11.82 -18.61 -2.98
CA PRO A 74 -10.92 -17.82 -3.82
C PRO A 74 -11.64 -17.22 -5.05
N ASN A 75 -12.58 -17.95 -5.62
CA ASN A 75 -13.36 -17.52 -6.79
C ASN A 75 -14.23 -16.29 -6.50
N GLN A 76 -14.60 -16.07 -5.25
CA GLN A 76 -15.29 -14.85 -4.80
C GLN A 76 -14.30 -13.76 -4.39
N ALA A 77 -13.28 -14.11 -3.61
CA ALA A 77 -12.32 -13.15 -3.07
C ALA A 77 -11.53 -12.42 -4.17
N LEU A 78 -11.08 -13.13 -5.20
CA LEU A 78 -10.24 -12.55 -6.26
C LEU A 78 -10.94 -11.43 -7.06
N PRO A 79 -12.15 -11.62 -7.63
CA PRO A 79 -12.80 -10.55 -8.40
C PRO A 79 -13.20 -9.37 -7.51
N PHE A 80 -13.71 -9.62 -6.29
CA PHE A 80 -14.05 -8.54 -5.37
C PHE A 80 -12.83 -7.77 -4.89
N GLY A 81 -11.74 -8.45 -4.61
CA GLY A 81 -10.46 -7.83 -4.28
C GLY A 81 -9.95 -6.96 -5.44
N ALA A 82 -9.95 -7.49 -6.66
CA ALA A 82 -9.51 -6.75 -7.84
C ALA A 82 -10.37 -5.50 -8.11
N ILE A 83 -11.70 -5.63 -8.09
CA ILE A 83 -12.62 -4.50 -8.30
C ILE A 83 -12.42 -3.43 -7.22
N SER A 84 -12.33 -3.84 -5.95
CA SER A 84 -12.15 -2.90 -4.84
C SER A 84 -10.82 -2.14 -4.91
N ILE A 85 -9.73 -2.79 -5.32
CA ILE A 85 -8.43 -2.13 -5.53
C ILE A 85 -8.53 -1.12 -6.69
N VAL A 86 -9.21 -1.47 -7.79
CA VAL A 86 -9.41 -0.54 -8.92
C VAL A 86 -10.19 0.70 -8.46
N ILE A 87 -11.27 0.53 -7.70
CA ILE A 87 -12.05 1.64 -7.16
C ILE A 87 -11.19 2.50 -6.21
N LEU A 88 -10.48 1.87 -5.27
CA LEU A 88 -9.62 2.58 -4.31
C LEU A 88 -8.47 3.32 -5.03
N SER A 89 -7.93 2.78 -6.12
CA SER A 89 -6.88 3.43 -6.90
C SER A 89 -7.41 4.62 -7.70
N ALA A 90 -8.60 4.49 -8.29
CA ALA A 90 -9.25 5.57 -9.03
C ALA A 90 -9.56 6.76 -8.08
N ILE A 91 -10.14 6.49 -6.90
CA ILE A 91 -10.44 7.50 -5.89
C ILE A 91 -9.15 8.04 -5.26
N GLY A 92 -8.16 7.18 -5.04
CA GLY A 92 -6.90 7.50 -4.37
C GLY A 92 -5.93 8.38 -5.16
N GLY A 93 -6.25 8.70 -6.42
CA GLY A 93 -5.43 9.61 -7.22
C GLY A 93 -4.34 8.94 -8.05
N ILE A 94 -4.35 7.61 -8.16
CA ILE A 94 -3.35 6.88 -8.97
C ILE A 94 -3.55 7.12 -10.47
N TRP A 95 -4.81 7.23 -10.91
CA TRP A 95 -5.15 7.42 -12.32
C TRP A 95 -5.24 8.91 -12.70
N VAL A 96 -5.75 9.73 -11.79
CA VAL A 96 -5.92 11.16 -11.98
C VAL A 96 -5.43 11.86 -10.72
N PRO A 97 -4.45 12.78 -10.81
CA PRO A 97 -3.94 13.50 -9.65
C PRO A 97 -5.07 14.14 -8.84
N VAL A 98 -5.02 13.97 -7.51
CA VAL A 98 -6.11 14.41 -6.61
C VAL A 98 -6.30 15.92 -6.65
N GLU A 99 -5.24 16.67 -6.95
CA GLU A 99 -5.20 18.12 -7.00
C GLU A 99 -6.14 18.72 -8.06
N ILE A 100 -6.38 17.98 -9.15
CA ILE A 100 -7.27 18.41 -10.24
C ILE A 100 -8.71 17.93 -10.10
N LEU A 101 -9.00 17.11 -9.07
CA LEU A 101 -10.35 16.63 -8.80
C LEU A 101 -11.21 17.70 -8.10
N PRO A 102 -12.55 17.69 -8.29
CA PRO A 102 -13.48 18.52 -7.50
C PRO A 102 -13.30 18.30 -6.00
N ALA A 103 -13.53 19.33 -5.19
CA ALA A 103 -13.29 19.33 -3.74
C ALA A 103 -13.93 18.15 -2.98
N GLY A 104 -15.11 17.69 -3.41
CA GLY A 104 -15.77 16.51 -2.83
C GLY A 104 -14.99 15.23 -3.07
N LEU A 105 -14.44 15.03 -4.27
CA LEU A 105 -13.62 13.85 -4.61
C LEU A 105 -12.26 13.90 -3.92
N GLN A 106 -11.67 15.08 -3.72
CA GLN A 106 -10.45 15.24 -2.93
C GLN A 106 -10.63 14.78 -1.47
N GLN A 107 -11.80 15.02 -0.88
CA GLN A 107 -12.09 14.52 0.47
C GLN A 107 -12.29 13.00 0.49
N LEU A 108 -12.94 12.44 -0.52
CA LEU A 108 -13.10 10.99 -0.66
C LEU A 108 -11.76 10.28 -0.88
N ALA A 109 -10.83 10.89 -1.60
CA ALA A 109 -9.48 10.34 -1.81
C ALA A 109 -8.78 10.01 -0.48
N LYS A 110 -8.96 10.83 0.55
CA LYS A 110 -8.37 10.62 1.89
C LYS A 110 -8.87 9.34 2.59
N LEU A 111 -9.99 8.77 2.15
CA LEU A 111 -10.49 7.49 2.67
C LEU A 111 -9.81 6.28 2.01
N SER A 112 -9.04 6.51 0.94
CA SER A 112 -8.29 5.45 0.28
C SER A 112 -6.87 5.34 0.88
N PRO A 113 -6.44 4.16 1.34
CA PRO A 113 -5.06 3.94 1.77
C PRO A 113 -4.07 4.15 0.62
N LEU A 114 -4.49 3.94 -0.63
CA LEU A 114 -3.66 4.15 -1.82
C LEU A 114 -3.31 5.62 -2.04
N HIS A 115 -4.19 6.55 -1.65
CA HIS A 115 -3.88 8.00 -1.65
C HIS A 115 -2.68 8.31 -0.76
N TRP A 116 -2.68 7.82 0.47
CA TRP A 116 -1.61 8.08 1.44
C TRP A 116 -0.30 7.39 1.06
N ALA A 117 -0.40 6.20 0.45
CA ALA A 117 0.78 5.50 -0.08
C ALA A 117 1.41 6.26 -1.24
N LEU A 118 0.59 6.74 -2.19
CA LEU A 118 1.05 7.54 -3.32
C LEU A 118 1.66 8.87 -2.87
N ASP A 119 0.99 9.58 -1.94
CA ASP A 119 1.46 10.85 -1.41
C ASP A 119 2.81 10.68 -0.69
N ALA A 120 2.99 9.64 0.14
CA ALA A 120 4.26 9.35 0.80
C ALA A 120 5.39 9.05 -0.20
N ILE A 121 5.10 8.28 -1.26
CA ILE A 121 6.08 7.97 -2.30
C ILE A 121 6.44 9.22 -3.09
N ASN A 122 5.46 10.03 -3.50
CA ASN A 122 5.69 11.28 -4.22
C ASN A 122 6.51 12.27 -3.40
N GLU A 123 6.26 12.37 -2.08
CA GLU A 123 7.04 13.22 -1.19
C GLU A 123 8.52 12.81 -1.18
N LEU A 124 8.81 11.51 -1.16
CA LEU A 124 10.17 11.00 -1.14
C LEU A 124 10.90 11.14 -2.48
N PHE A 125 10.21 10.90 -3.60
CA PHE A 125 10.83 10.89 -4.93
C PHE A 125 10.85 12.27 -5.60
N LEU A 126 9.76 13.03 -5.49
CA LEU A 126 9.61 14.30 -6.22
C LEU A 126 10.02 15.51 -5.38
N ARG A 127 9.84 15.45 -4.05
CA ARG A 127 10.09 16.57 -3.14
C ARG A 127 11.33 16.38 -2.27
N THR A 128 12.14 15.34 -2.53
CA THR A 128 13.33 15.03 -1.72
C THR A 128 13.04 14.97 -0.21
N GLY A 129 11.86 14.48 0.12
CA GLY A 129 11.36 14.41 1.49
C GLY A 129 12.20 13.52 2.40
N THR A 130 12.05 13.72 3.68
CA THR A 130 12.68 12.94 4.74
C THR A 130 11.62 12.18 5.53
N ILE A 131 12.03 11.36 6.48
CA ILE A 131 11.11 10.64 7.37
C ILE A 131 10.18 11.60 8.13
N LEU A 132 10.66 12.82 8.41
CA LEU A 132 9.88 13.85 9.09
C LEU A 132 8.80 14.49 8.22
N THR A 133 8.88 14.37 6.90
CA THR A 133 7.84 14.87 5.99
C THR A 133 6.75 13.84 5.72
N VAL A 134 7.08 12.54 5.76
CA VAL A 134 6.14 11.44 5.46
C VAL A 134 5.50 10.80 6.69
N TRP A 135 5.82 11.23 7.90
CA TRP A 135 5.36 10.58 9.14
C TRP A 135 3.82 10.53 9.27
N LYS A 136 3.13 11.56 8.79
CA LYS A 136 1.65 11.63 8.80
C LYS A 136 1.05 10.52 7.95
N GLN A 137 1.54 10.37 6.74
CA GLN A 137 1.12 9.34 5.80
C GLN A 137 1.36 7.95 6.38
N LEU A 138 2.53 7.74 7.00
CA LEU A 138 2.88 6.46 7.63
C LEU A 138 1.95 6.11 8.79
N ILE A 139 1.61 7.07 9.65
CA ILE A 139 0.67 6.83 10.77
C ILE A 139 -0.71 6.46 10.23
N ILE A 140 -1.20 7.18 9.22
CA ILE A 140 -2.51 6.91 8.64
C ILE A 140 -2.53 5.53 7.98
N LEU A 141 -1.48 5.16 7.27
CA LEU A 141 -1.35 3.82 6.68
C LEU A 141 -1.32 2.72 7.73
N LEU A 142 -0.58 2.91 8.82
CA LEU A 142 -0.57 1.97 9.95
C LEU A 142 -1.95 1.84 10.60
N PHE A 143 -2.70 2.93 10.70
CA PHE A 143 -4.07 2.91 11.19
C PHE A 143 -4.99 2.09 10.26
N PHE A 144 -4.87 2.25 8.94
CA PHE A 144 -5.58 1.40 7.98
C PHE A 144 -5.18 -0.07 8.11
N ALA A 145 -3.88 -0.36 8.22
CA ALA A 145 -3.39 -1.72 8.38
C ALA A 145 -3.97 -2.38 9.65
N LEU A 146 -4.00 -1.64 10.75
CA LEU A 146 -4.57 -2.11 12.02
C LEU A 146 -6.07 -2.40 11.89
N ILE A 147 -6.84 -1.49 11.29
CA ILE A 147 -8.28 -1.67 11.06
C ILE A 147 -8.52 -2.92 10.20
N PHE A 148 -7.84 -3.06 9.09
CA PHE A 148 -8.01 -4.21 8.20
C PHE A 148 -7.67 -5.52 8.91
N PHE A 149 -6.59 -5.55 9.68
CA PHE A 149 -6.19 -6.71 10.45
C PHE A 149 -7.19 -7.08 11.56
N LEU A 150 -7.71 -6.10 12.29
CA LEU A 150 -8.70 -6.32 13.34
C LEU A 150 -10.02 -6.85 12.75
N ILE A 151 -10.52 -6.26 11.66
CA ILE A 151 -11.74 -6.73 11.00
C ILE A 151 -11.53 -8.16 10.48
N ALA A 152 -10.39 -8.45 9.86
CA ALA A 152 -10.05 -9.79 9.39
C ALA A 152 -10.06 -10.81 10.55
N GLY A 153 -9.45 -10.47 11.68
CA GLY A 153 -9.40 -11.32 12.88
C GLY A 153 -10.79 -11.58 13.47
N ILE A 154 -11.64 -10.55 13.54
CA ILE A 154 -13.02 -10.69 14.04
C ILE A 154 -13.85 -11.56 13.10
N THR A 155 -13.77 -11.33 11.80
CA THR A 155 -14.53 -12.07 10.78
C THR A 155 -14.18 -13.56 10.83
N GLU A 156 -12.88 -13.87 10.87
CA GLU A 156 -12.43 -15.26 10.93
C GLU A 156 -12.77 -15.95 12.27
N SER A 157 -12.72 -15.21 13.40
CA SER A 157 -13.09 -15.79 14.69
C SER A 157 -14.58 -16.13 14.80
N ARG A 158 -15.44 -15.34 14.17
CA ARG A 158 -16.90 -15.61 14.08
C ARG A 158 -17.21 -16.81 13.20
N ARG A 159 -16.42 -17.04 12.18
CA ARG A 159 -16.61 -18.13 11.22
C ARG A 159 -16.28 -19.51 11.79
N ARG A 160 -15.50 -19.56 12.86
CA ARG A 160 -15.10 -20.82 13.53
C ARG A 160 -15.95 -21.20 14.73
N ARG A 161 -16.91 -20.34 15.10
CA ARG A 161 -17.93 -20.64 16.09
C ARG A 161 -19.18 -21.19 15.44
#